data_30c064031c42cf5accc1e5b8f3bf3d04
#
_entry.id   30c064031c42cf5accc1e5b8f3bf3d04
#
_cell.length_a   1.000
_cell.length_b   1.000
_cell.length_c   1.000
_cell.angle_alpha   90.00
_cell.angle_beta   90.00
_cell.angle_gamma   90.00
#
_symmetry.space_group_name_H-M   'P 1'
#
loop_
_entity.id
_entity.type
_entity.pdbx_description
1 polymer ?
#
loop_
_entity_poly.entity_id
_entity_poly.type
_entity_poly.pdbx_seq_one_letter_code
_entity_poly.pdbx_strand_id
1 'polypeptide(L)'
;LSPIAAIGLGLTVLVLWLLYRSEFAAGDRLEAVEETVRVSPPLLWRSGLVSAAMVAFFFLGQPVPKVALLAGAVLLITRRVHPERIYRQIDFPLLVMFVGLFAVVAGIERTPWLSDLLAAAQRLQMERVPVFSALTAVLSNIVSNVPAVLMLRPFVVHFHDPHRGWLVLAMASTLAGNLTITGSVANLIVVQRARQEGVEVGFREYFRAGAPLTVITIGVGALLLAR
;
A
#
# COMPACT_ATOMS: atom_id res chain seq x y z
N LEU A 1 5.86 -11.81 6.84
CA LEU A 1 6.18 -10.50 6.22
C LEU A 1 6.82 -9.50 7.19
N SER A 2 6.59 -9.61 8.52
CA SER A 2 7.14 -8.65 9.51
C SER A 2 8.68 -8.44 9.44
N PRO A 3 9.53 -9.47 9.26
CA PRO A 3 10.97 -9.26 9.09
C PRO A 3 11.29 -8.47 7.83
N ILE A 4 10.58 -8.75 6.72
CA ILE A 4 10.79 -8.05 5.44
C ILE A 4 10.41 -6.56 5.58
N ALA A 5 9.31 -6.27 6.28
CA ALA A 5 8.90 -4.89 6.53
C ALA A 5 9.93 -4.14 7.40
N ALA A 6 10.46 -4.77 8.45
CA ALA A 6 11.48 -4.18 9.30
C ALA A 6 12.79 -3.90 8.53
N ILE A 7 13.24 -4.86 7.73
CA ILE A 7 14.43 -4.70 6.87
C ILE A 7 14.17 -3.59 5.83
N GLY A 8 12.97 -3.59 5.21
CA GLY A 8 12.57 -2.57 4.25
C GLY A 8 12.59 -1.16 4.85
N LEU A 9 12.11 -1.00 6.08
CA LEU A 9 12.17 0.27 6.81
C LEU A 9 13.63 0.71 7.07
N GLY A 10 14.47 -0.22 7.54
CA GLY A 10 15.90 0.06 7.77
C GLY A 10 16.63 0.45 6.47
N LEU A 11 16.34 -0.24 5.36
CA LEU A 11 16.87 0.09 4.04
C LEU A 11 16.38 1.46 3.55
N THR A 12 15.12 1.82 3.82
CA THR A 12 14.58 3.14 3.49
C THR A 12 15.35 4.24 4.19
N VAL A 13 15.54 4.11 5.51
CA VAL A 13 16.32 5.08 6.29
C VAL A 13 17.76 5.17 5.77
N LEU A 14 18.40 4.04 5.51
CA LEU A 14 19.77 3.98 5.01
C LEU A 14 19.89 4.66 3.64
N VAL A 15 19.03 4.34 2.68
CA VAL A 15 19.06 4.93 1.32
C VAL A 15 18.82 6.43 1.37
N LEU A 16 17.84 6.89 2.14
CA LEU A 16 17.58 8.32 2.30
C LEU A 16 18.76 9.03 2.97
N TRP A 17 19.35 8.45 4.02
CA TRP A 17 20.50 9.02 4.67
C TRP A 17 21.71 9.12 3.72
N LEU A 18 21.97 8.09 2.91
CA LEU A 18 23.07 8.10 1.95
C LEU A 18 22.88 9.14 0.84
N LEU A 19 21.66 9.32 0.36
CA LEU A 19 21.34 10.25 -0.73
C LEU A 19 21.34 11.71 -0.27
N TYR A 20 20.85 11.97 0.95
CA TYR A 20 20.61 13.33 1.46
C TYR A 20 21.50 13.71 2.64
N ARG A 21 22.57 12.92 2.89
CA ARG A 21 23.49 13.18 4.04
C ARG A 21 24.07 14.59 4.08
N SER A 22 24.28 15.22 2.91
CA SER A 22 24.77 16.59 2.82
C SER A 22 23.75 17.62 3.30
N GLU A 23 22.48 17.37 3.08
CA GLU A 23 21.39 18.24 3.54
C GLU A 23 21.19 18.11 5.06
N PHE A 24 21.29 16.89 5.60
CA PHE A 24 21.27 16.67 7.05
C PHE A 24 22.48 17.29 7.78
N ALA A 25 23.61 17.41 7.10
CA ALA A 25 24.82 18.02 7.67
C ALA A 25 24.79 19.55 7.62
N ALA A 26 24.00 20.17 6.76
CA ALA A 26 23.90 21.61 6.59
C ALA A 26 23.24 22.34 7.76
N GLY A 27 22.61 21.63 8.70
CA GLY A 27 22.35 22.10 10.06
C GLY A 27 21.34 23.25 10.23
N ASP A 28 20.53 23.55 9.23
CA ASP A 28 19.41 24.48 9.44
C ASP A 28 18.40 23.82 10.38
N ARG A 29 18.29 24.43 11.56
CA ARG A 29 17.26 24.00 12.53
C ARG A 29 15.90 24.23 11.89
N LEU A 30 15.20 23.14 11.61
CA LEU A 30 13.78 23.21 11.25
C LEU A 30 13.06 23.91 12.41
N GLU A 31 12.60 25.14 12.18
CA GLU A 31 11.68 25.76 13.11
C GLU A 31 10.39 24.93 13.08
N ALA A 32 10.11 24.27 14.21
CA ALA A 32 8.85 23.57 14.37
C ALA A 32 7.72 24.61 14.30
N VAL A 33 6.96 24.60 13.21
CA VAL A 33 5.71 25.34 13.14
C VAL A 33 4.78 24.69 14.16
N GLU A 34 4.58 25.36 15.31
CA GLU A 34 3.58 24.94 16.29
C GLU A 34 2.18 25.13 15.69
N GLU A 35 1.73 24.19 14.87
CA GLU A 35 0.31 24.09 14.57
C GLU A 35 -0.42 23.75 15.87
N THR A 36 -1.15 24.69 16.42
CA THR A 36 -2.07 24.46 17.53
C THR A 36 -3.24 23.59 17.08
N VAL A 37 -3.01 22.28 17.02
CA VAL A 37 -4.05 21.32 16.72
C VAL A 37 -5.07 21.35 17.85
N ARG A 38 -6.28 21.86 17.61
CA ARG A 38 -7.37 21.79 18.57
C ARG A 38 -7.82 20.35 18.74
N VAL A 39 -7.25 19.67 19.72
CA VAL A 39 -7.60 18.29 20.05
C VAL A 39 -8.83 18.30 20.97
N SER A 40 -9.84 17.54 20.61
CA SER A 40 -11.00 17.28 21.47
C SER A 40 -10.73 16.01 22.31
N PRO A 41 -10.36 16.12 23.61
CA PRO A 41 -9.97 14.97 24.41
C PRO A 41 -11.02 13.84 24.47
N PRO A 42 -12.34 14.13 24.59
CA PRO A 42 -13.35 13.07 24.65
C PRO A 42 -13.54 12.35 23.30
N LEU A 43 -13.25 13.04 22.17
CA LEU A 43 -13.31 12.42 20.85
C LEU A 43 -12.08 11.53 20.63
N LEU A 44 -10.91 12.03 21.03
CA LEU A 44 -9.65 11.30 20.93
C LEU A 44 -9.71 9.98 21.73
N TRP A 45 -10.20 10.03 22.98
CA TRP A 45 -10.32 8.85 23.81
C TRP A 45 -11.26 7.80 23.21
N ARG A 46 -12.42 8.22 22.72
CA ARG A 46 -13.39 7.31 22.11
C ARG A 46 -12.87 6.70 20.80
N SER A 47 -12.31 7.51 19.92
CA SER A 47 -11.72 7.00 18.67
C SER A 47 -10.55 6.07 18.95
N GLY A 48 -9.71 6.41 19.93
CA GLY A 48 -8.61 5.55 20.39
C GLY A 48 -9.09 4.20 20.92
N LEU A 49 -10.13 4.20 21.76
CA LEU A 49 -10.69 2.96 22.31
C LEU A 49 -11.33 2.08 21.22
N VAL A 50 -12.11 2.67 20.31
CA VAL A 50 -12.70 1.93 19.19
C VAL A 50 -11.62 1.38 18.25
N SER A 51 -10.58 2.17 17.96
CA SER A 51 -9.45 1.71 17.14
C SER A 51 -8.66 0.59 17.81
N ALA A 52 -8.41 0.69 19.11
CA ALA A 52 -7.75 -0.37 19.87
C ALA A 52 -8.57 -1.67 19.89
N ALA A 53 -9.89 -1.56 20.11
CA ALA A 53 -10.81 -2.70 20.04
C ALA A 53 -10.82 -3.32 18.65
N MET A 54 -10.86 -2.50 17.58
CA MET A 54 -10.82 -2.96 16.21
C MET A 54 -9.53 -3.77 15.94
N VAL A 55 -8.38 -3.25 16.35
CA VAL A 55 -7.09 -3.94 16.22
C VAL A 55 -7.08 -5.25 17.00
N ALA A 56 -7.59 -5.25 18.24
CA ALA A 56 -7.70 -6.46 19.04
C ALA A 56 -8.56 -7.53 18.35
N PHE A 57 -9.71 -7.16 17.77
CA PHE A 57 -10.56 -8.10 17.02
C PHE A 57 -9.87 -8.64 15.76
N PHE A 58 -9.00 -7.88 15.11
CA PHE A 58 -8.20 -8.39 13.98
C PHE A 58 -7.23 -9.49 14.43
N PHE A 59 -6.57 -9.30 15.58
CA PHE A 59 -5.69 -10.32 16.14
C PHE A 59 -6.45 -11.56 16.66
N LEU A 60 -7.72 -11.41 17.03
CA LEU A 60 -8.61 -12.52 17.38
C LEU A 60 -9.18 -13.27 16.15
N GLY A 61 -8.70 -12.95 14.94
CA GLY A 61 -9.08 -13.62 13.71
C GLY A 61 -10.48 -13.27 13.19
N GLN A 62 -11.09 -12.19 13.69
CA GLN A 62 -12.40 -11.76 13.17
C GLN A 62 -12.28 -11.17 11.76
N PRO A 63 -13.31 -11.32 10.89
CA PRO A 63 -13.27 -10.82 9.53
C PRO A 63 -13.08 -9.30 9.48
N VAL A 64 -11.94 -8.87 8.93
CA VAL A 64 -11.52 -7.46 8.85
C VAL A 64 -12.63 -6.53 8.31
N PRO A 65 -13.35 -6.86 7.21
CA PRO A 65 -14.39 -5.98 6.70
C PRO A 65 -15.55 -5.77 7.68
N LYS A 66 -15.98 -6.82 8.38
CA LYS A 66 -17.08 -6.73 9.34
C LYS A 66 -16.70 -5.88 10.54
N VAL A 67 -15.51 -6.12 11.10
CA VAL A 67 -15.00 -5.37 12.24
C VAL A 67 -14.81 -3.89 11.89
N ALA A 68 -14.24 -3.59 10.72
CA ALA A 68 -14.05 -2.21 10.26
C ALA A 68 -15.40 -1.47 10.08
N LEU A 69 -16.40 -2.12 9.47
CA LEU A 69 -17.74 -1.54 9.31
C LEU A 69 -18.41 -1.28 10.65
N LEU A 70 -18.33 -2.21 11.59
CA LEU A 70 -18.89 -2.04 12.93
C LEU A 70 -18.20 -0.92 13.70
N ALA A 71 -16.87 -0.85 13.66
CA ALA A 71 -16.10 0.22 14.28
C ALA A 71 -16.46 1.60 13.70
N GLY A 72 -16.56 1.69 12.37
CA GLY A 72 -17.03 2.90 11.70
C GLY A 72 -18.45 3.29 12.09
N ALA A 73 -19.38 2.34 12.14
CA ALA A 73 -20.76 2.58 12.58
C ALA A 73 -20.83 3.09 14.02
N VAL A 74 -20.07 2.49 14.94
CA VAL A 74 -20.00 2.94 16.36
C VAL A 74 -19.50 4.38 16.46
N LEU A 75 -18.47 4.75 15.68
CA LEU A 75 -17.96 6.12 15.65
C LEU A 75 -18.98 7.12 15.06
N LEU A 76 -19.74 6.73 14.04
CA LEU A 76 -20.78 7.55 13.42
C LEU A 76 -21.98 7.78 14.35
N ILE A 77 -22.41 6.78 15.10
CA ILE A 77 -23.54 6.86 16.05
C ILE A 77 -23.27 7.90 17.14
N THR A 78 -22.03 8.17 17.48
CA THR A 78 -21.67 9.18 18.49
C THR A 78 -22.06 10.63 18.12
N ARG A 79 -22.50 10.90 16.89
CA ARG A 79 -23.04 12.18 16.37
C ARG A 79 -22.22 13.45 16.66
N ARG A 80 -20.96 13.34 17.09
CA ARG A 80 -20.08 14.48 17.33
C ARG A 80 -19.37 15.00 16.07
N VAL A 81 -19.40 14.18 15.02
CA VAL A 81 -18.93 14.57 13.68
C VAL A 81 -20.13 14.52 12.75
N HIS A 82 -20.35 15.57 11.99
CA HIS A 82 -21.43 15.60 11.00
C HIS A 82 -21.20 14.51 9.95
N PRO A 83 -22.13 13.57 9.75
CA PRO A 83 -21.97 12.47 8.79
C PRO A 83 -21.63 12.95 7.38
N GLU A 84 -22.14 14.11 6.98
CA GLU A 84 -21.89 14.73 5.67
C GLU A 84 -20.41 15.03 5.43
N ARG A 85 -19.65 15.40 6.48
CA ARG A 85 -18.20 15.61 6.37
C ARG A 85 -17.46 14.31 6.09
N ILE A 86 -17.93 13.23 6.68
CA ILE A 86 -17.35 11.90 6.51
C ILE A 86 -17.68 11.38 5.10
N TYR A 87 -18.94 11.51 4.67
CA TYR A 87 -19.35 11.08 3.34
C TYR A 87 -18.62 11.83 2.22
N ARG A 88 -18.28 13.10 2.41
CA ARG A 88 -17.47 13.87 1.45
C ARG A 88 -16.02 13.39 1.37
N GLN A 89 -15.51 12.68 2.36
CA GLN A 89 -14.17 12.10 2.37
C GLN A 89 -14.12 10.70 1.73
N ILE A 90 -15.28 10.11 1.46
CA ILE A 90 -15.36 8.82 0.77
C ILE A 90 -15.11 9.04 -0.72
N ASP A 91 -14.06 8.39 -1.23
CA ASP A 91 -13.76 8.40 -2.67
C ASP A 91 -14.69 7.41 -3.39
N PHE A 92 -15.90 7.86 -3.71
CA PHE A 92 -16.87 7.07 -4.46
C PHE A 92 -16.36 6.62 -5.84
N PRO A 93 -15.64 7.46 -6.63
CA PRO A 93 -15.01 7.03 -7.86
C PRO A 93 -14.09 5.82 -7.68
N LEU A 94 -13.28 5.82 -6.61
CA LEU A 94 -12.41 4.68 -6.27
C LEU A 94 -13.23 3.41 -5.96
N LEU A 95 -14.33 3.52 -5.23
CA LEU A 95 -15.22 2.38 -4.93
C LEU A 95 -15.84 1.82 -6.21
N VAL A 96 -16.34 2.68 -7.09
CA VAL A 96 -16.90 2.28 -8.39
C VAL A 96 -15.84 1.59 -9.25
N MET A 97 -14.61 2.12 -9.28
CA MET A 97 -13.50 1.50 -9.97
C MET A 97 -13.23 0.07 -9.45
N PHE A 98 -13.22 -0.14 -8.13
CA PHE A 98 -13.05 -1.47 -7.55
C PHE A 98 -14.18 -2.42 -7.91
N VAL A 99 -15.43 -1.98 -7.85
CA VAL A 99 -16.58 -2.80 -8.25
C VAL A 99 -16.44 -3.22 -9.73
N GLY A 100 -16.09 -2.30 -10.61
CA GLY A 100 -15.83 -2.59 -12.01
C GLY A 100 -14.70 -3.60 -12.20
N LEU A 101 -13.58 -3.42 -11.47
CA LEU A 101 -12.46 -4.34 -11.52
C LEU A 101 -12.83 -5.74 -11.03
N PHE A 102 -13.58 -5.86 -9.93
CA PHE A 102 -14.08 -7.15 -9.45
C PHE A 102 -14.97 -7.83 -10.49
N ALA A 103 -15.84 -7.07 -11.16
CA ALA A 103 -16.71 -7.61 -12.21
C ALA A 103 -15.89 -8.14 -13.40
N VAL A 104 -14.85 -7.39 -13.84
CA VAL A 104 -13.94 -7.80 -14.93
C VAL A 104 -13.17 -9.06 -14.55
N VAL A 105 -12.56 -9.10 -13.36
CA VAL A 105 -11.81 -10.27 -12.89
C VAL A 105 -12.72 -11.50 -12.76
N ALA A 106 -13.90 -11.34 -12.16
CA ALA A 106 -14.88 -12.43 -12.06
C ALA A 106 -15.39 -12.89 -13.44
N GLY A 107 -15.47 -11.99 -14.42
CA GLY A 107 -15.75 -12.31 -15.82
C GLY A 107 -14.67 -13.20 -16.43
N ILE A 108 -13.40 -12.81 -16.30
CA ILE A 108 -12.25 -13.55 -16.81
C ILE A 108 -12.17 -14.96 -16.16
N GLU A 109 -12.38 -15.05 -14.84
CA GLU A 109 -12.36 -16.34 -14.11
C GLU A 109 -13.40 -17.34 -14.62
N ARG A 110 -14.48 -16.89 -15.27
CA ARG A 110 -15.56 -17.71 -15.82
C ARG A 110 -15.44 -18.02 -17.31
N THR A 111 -14.40 -17.50 -17.97
CA THR A 111 -14.19 -17.68 -19.41
C THR A 111 -13.08 -18.69 -19.69
N PRO A 112 -13.07 -19.32 -20.88
CA PRO A 112 -11.95 -20.18 -21.32
C PRO A 112 -10.60 -19.45 -21.38
N TRP A 113 -10.61 -18.13 -21.42
CA TRP A 113 -9.38 -17.29 -21.46
C TRP A 113 -8.51 -17.47 -20.21
N LEU A 114 -9.10 -17.88 -19.09
CA LEU A 114 -8.31 -18.16 -17.89
C LEU A 114 -7.29 -19.27 -18.13
N SER A 115 -7.66 -20.35 -18.85
CA SER A 115 -6.74 -21.44 -19.19
C SER A 115 -5.58 -20.98 -20.06
N ASP A 116 -5.83 -20.11 -21.03
CA ASP A 116 -4.79 -19.56 -21.91
C ASP A 116 -3.85 -18.61 -21.14
N LEU A 117 -4.41 -17.79 -20.24
CA LEU A 117 -3.64 -16.93 -19.35
C LEU A 117 -2.78 -17.72 -18.39
N LEU A 118 -3.30 -18.82 -17.80
CA LEU A 118 -2.53 -19.71 -16.93
C LEU A 118 -1.41 -20.43 -17.70
N ALA A 119 -1.67 -20.87 -18.93
CA ALA A 119 -0.63 -21.46 -19.79
C ALA A 119 0.46 -20.44 -20.14
N ALA A 120 0.10 -19.19 -20.42
CA ALA A 120 1.07 -18.11 -20.62
C ALA A 120 1.87 -17.80 -19.35
N ALA A 121 1.23 -17.80 -18.18
CA ALA A 121 1.88 -17.61 -16.89
C ALA A 121 2.93 -18.72 -16.60
N GLN A 122 2.60 -19.97 -16.92
CA GLN A 122 3.55 -21.09 -16.81
C GLN A 122 4.74 -20.94 -17.75
N ARG A 123 4.52 -20.54 -19.01
CA ARG A 123 5.60 -20.28 -19.98
C ARG A 123 6.54 -19.16 -19.49
N LEU A 124 6.00 -18.14 -18.86
CA LEU A 124 6.75 -17.04 -18.26
C LEU A 124 7.37 -17.41 -16.91
N GLN A 125 7.15 -18.62 -16.43
CA GLN A 125 7.63 -19.10 -15.12
C GLN A 125 7.24 -18.16 -13.97
N MET A 126 5.98 -17.66 -14.00
CA MET A 126 5.48 -16.69 -13.02
C MET A 126 5.53 -17.19 -11.57
N GLU A 127 5.60 -18.48 -11.33
CA GLU A 127 5.77 -19.04 -9.97
C GLU A 127 7.16 -18.76 -9.37
N ARG A 128 8.14 -18.38 -10.20
CA ARG A 128 9.45 -17.99 -9.68
C ARG A 128 9.34 -16.65 -8.97
N VAL A 129 9.78 -16.61 -7.72
CA VAL A 129 9.70 -15.44 -6.85
C VAL A 129 10.24 -14.16 -7.52
N PRO A 130 11.42 -14.14 -8.18
CA PRO A 130 11.91 -12.93 -8.83
C PRO A 130 11.02 -12.46 -10.00
N VAL A 131 10.53 -13.41 -10.81
CA VAL A 131 9.67 -13.11 -11.97
C VAL A 131 8.34 -12.53 -11.49
N PHE A 132 7.71 -13.18 -10.53
CA PHE A 132 6.44 -12.71 -9.99
C PHE A 132 6.56 -11.39 -9.25
N SER A 133 7.66 -11.17 -8.51
CA SER A 133 7.93 -9.88 -7.86
C SER A 133 8.10 -8.76 -8.87
N ALA A 134 8.86 -8.98 -9.95
CA ALA A 134 9.06 -7.99 -11.00
C ALA A 134 7.76 -7.65 -11.74
N LEU A 135 6.99 -8.67 -12.13
CA LEU A 135 5.70 -8.48 -12.79
C LEU A 135 4.73 -7.72 -11.90
N THR A 136 4.63 -8.12 -10.62
CA THR A 136 3.79 -7.44 -9.64
C THR A 136 4.20 -5.99 -9.47
N ALA A 137 5.50 -5.70 -9.41
CA ALA A 137 6.00 -4.34 -9.26
C ALA A 137 5.66 -3.46 -10.46
N VAL A 138 5.86 -3.96 -11.67
CA VAL A 138 5.49 -3.23 -12.90
C VAL A 138 3.99 -2.97 -12.94
N LEU A 139 3.18 -4.01 -12.75
CA LEU A 139 1.72 -3.88 -12.80
C LEU A 139 1.21 -2.92 -11.72
N SER A 140 1.74 -3.02 -10.50
CA SER A 140 1.37 -2.15 -9.38
C SER A 140 1.65 -0.66 -9.67
N ASN A 141 2.70 -0.35 -10.41
CA ASN A 141 2.99 1.04 -10.81
C ASN A 141 2.11 1.54 -11.96
N ILE A 142 1.56 0.63 -12.80
CA ILE A 142 0.67 1.00 -13.91
C ILE A 142 -0.76 1.21 -13.41
N VAL A 143 -1.27 0.27 -12.60
CA VAL A 143 -2.69 0.24 -12.22
C VAL A 143 -2.95 0.52 -10.75
N SER A 144 -1.90 0.81 -9.95
CA SER A 144 -1.92 0.89 -8.47
C SER A 144 -1.94 -0.47 -7.76
N ASN A 145 -1.58 -0.46 -6.45
CA ASN A 145 -1.32 -1.68 -5.68
C ASN A 145 -2.52 -2.63 -5.60
N VAL A 146 -3.68 -2.12 -5.22
CA VAL A 146 -4.88 -2.96 -4.99
C VAL A 146 -5.41 -3.55 -6.30
N PRO A 147 -5.58 -2.79 -7.39
CA PRO A 147 -5.92 -3.36 -8.69
C PRO A 147 -4.93 -4.44 -9.16
N ALA A 148 -3.62 -4.20 -9.01
CA ALA A 148 -2.60 -5.19 -9.38
C ALA A 148 -2.77 -6.51 -8.62
N VAL A 149 -3.01 -6.45 -7.32
CA VAL A 149 -3.26 -7.63 -6.48
C VAL A 149 -4.49 -8.38 -6.96
N LEU A 150 -5.58 -7.68 -7.28
CA LEU A 150 -6.81 -8.30 -7.76
C LEU A 150 -6.64 -8.96 -9.13
N MET A 151 -5.90 -8.33 -10.05
CA MET A 151 -5.62 -8.88 -11.38
C MET A 151 -4.72 -10.12 -11.31
N LEU A 152 -3.80 -10.19 -10.34
CA LEU A 152 -2.88 -11.32 -10.18
C LEU A 152 -3.43 -12.45 -9.31
N ARG A 153 -4.51 -12.21 -8.56
CA ARG A 153 -5.16 -13.20 -7.71
C ARG A 153 -5.48 -14.53 -8.40
N PRO A 154 -6.09 -14.56 -9.62
CA PRO A 154 -6.43 -15.80 -10.30
C PRO A 154 -5.21 -16.70 -10.56
N PHE A 155 -4.04 -16.10 -10.76
CA PHE A 155 -2.80 -16.87 -10.97
C PHE A 155 -2.29 -17.48 -9.68
N VAL A 156 -2.28 -16.72 -8.58
CA VAL A 156 -1.72 -17.14 -7.29
C VAL A 156 -2.43 -18.39 -6.74
N VAL A 157 -3.74 -18.48 -6.90
CA VAL A 157 -4.52 -19.63 -6.40
C VAL A 157 -4.19 -20.94 -7.15
N HIS A 158 -3.58 -20.84 -8.33
CA HIS A 158 -3.17 -21.99 -9.16
C HIS A 158 -1.67 -22.29 -9.05
N PHE A 159 -0.90 -21.53 -8.25
CA PHE A 159 0.51 -21.83 -8.02
C PHE A 159 0.69 -23.10 -7.21
N HIS A 160 1.82 -23.78 -7.38
CA HIS A 160 2.19 -24.94 -6.58
C HIS A 160 2.26 -24.62 -5.07
N ASP A 161 2.75 -23.41 -4.73
CA ASP A 161 2.74 -22.86 -3.37
C ASP A 161 1.98 -21.53 -3.35
N PRO A 162 0.63 -21.57 -3.20
CA PRO A 162 -0.19 -20.35 -3.16
C PRO A 162 0.15 -19.47 -1.97
N HIS A 163 0.54 -20.03 -0.82
CA HIS A 163 0.90 -19.27 0.36
C HIS A 163 2.10 -18.36 0.09
N ARG A 164 3.15 -18.90 -0.50
CA ARG A 164 4.31 -18.11 -0.95
C ARG A 164 3.91 -17.08 -2.00
N GLY A 165 3.07 -17.46 -2.95
CA GLY A 165 2.53 -16.57 -3.96
C GLY A 165 1.86 -15.33 -3.36
N TRP A 166 1.03 -15.51 -2.34
CA TRP A 166 0.38 -14.41 -1.61
C TRP A 166 1.38 -13.52 -0.87
N LEU A 167 2.41 -14.11 -0.27
CA LEU A 167 3.44 -13.33 0.43
C LEU A 167 4.25 -12.47 -0.55
N VAL A 168 4.62 -13.03 -1.71
CA VAL A 168 5.34 -12.30 -2.77
C VAL A 168 4.47 -11.19 -3.34
N LEU A 169 3.19 -11.48 -3.63
CA LEU A 169 2.25 -10.50 -4.17
C LEU A 169 2.07 -9.32 -3.20
N ALA A 170 1.84 -9.59 -1.93
CA ALA A 170 1.68 -8.55 -0.91
C ALA A 170 2.95 -7.71 -0.72
N MET A 171 4.11 -8.35 -0.68
CA MET A 171 5.40 -7.70 -0.54
C MET A 171 5.71 -6.82 -1.76
N ALA A 172 5.66 -7.40 -2.96
CA ALA A 172 6.06 -6.71 -4.18
C ALA A 172 5.11 -5.56 -4.55
N SER A 173 3.78 -5.75 -4.41
CA SER A 173 2.82 -4.68 -4.69
C SER A 173 2.99 -3.49 -3.75
N THR A 174 3.27 -3.74 -2.48
CA THR A 174 3.44 -2.68 -1.49
C THR A 174 4.75 -1.93 -1.68
N LEU A 175 5.88 -2.66 -1.82
CA LEU A 175 7.21 -2.04 -1.98
C LEU A 175 7.37 -1.34 -3.34
N ALA A 176 6.67 -1.82 -4.38
CA ALA A 176 6.62 -1.18 -5.69
C ALA A 176 6.04 0.24 -5.65
N GLY A 177 5.16 0.54 -4.69
CA GLY A 177 4.61 1.87 -4.51
C GLY A 177 5.65 2.96 -4.27
N ASN A 178 6.85 2.60 -3.86
CA ASN A 178 7.95 3.56 -3.66
C ASN A 178 8.65 3.98 -4.97
N LEU A 179 8.40 3.32 -6.10
CA LEU A 179 9.10 3.57 -7.36
C LEU A 179 8.81 4.96 -7.93
N THR A 180 7.54 5.34 -7.94
CA THR A 180 7.08 6.60 -8.53
C THR A 180 6.12 7.32 -7.58
N ILE A 181 5.97 8.64 -7.78
CA ILE A 181 4.98 9.43 -7.02
C ILE A 181 3.58 8.85 -7.21
N THR A 182 3.24 8.44 -8.43
CA THR A 182 1.93 7.86 -8.77
C THR A 182 1.79 6.39 -8.38
N GLY A 183 2.88 5.74 -7.97
CA GLY A 183 2.89 4.34 -7.56
C GLY A 183 2.07 4.05 -6.31
N SER A 184 1.75 5.09 -5.51
CA SER A 184 0.89 4.98 -4.34
C SER A 184 0.10 6.27 -4.12
N VAL A 185 -1.17 6.14 -3.75
CA VAL A 185 -2.01 7.28 -3.36
C VAL A 185 -1.42 8.01 -2.15
N ALA A 186 -0.79 7.28 -1.22
CA ALA A 186 -0.13 7.88 -0.07
C ALA A 186 1.00 8.85 -0.49
N ASN A 187 1.79 8.50 -1.51
CA ASN A 187 2.84 9.38 -2.03
C ASN A 187 2.27 10.66 -2.60
N LEU A 188 1.15 10.56 -3.36
CA LEU A 188 0.48 11.75 -3.90
C LEU A 188 0.01 12.68 -2.79
N ILE A 189 -0.57 12.14 -1.71
CA ILE A 189 -1.01 12.92 -0.55
C ILE A 189 0.18 13.64 0.10
N VAL A 190 1.30 12.92 0.32
CA VAL A 190 2.50 13.49 0.95
C VAL A 190 3.10 14.59 0.07
N VAL A 191 3.26 14.34 -1.24
CA VAL A 191 3.82 15.33 -2.19
C VAL A 191 2.91 16.56 -2.30
N GLN A 192 1.58 16.35 -2.32
CA GLN A 192 0.63 17.46 -2.34
C GLN A 192 0.68 18.30 -1.05
N ARG A 193 0.83 17.63 0.10
CA ARG A 193 0.98 18.32 1.38
C ARG A 193 2.29 19.11 1.43
N ALA A 194 3.41 18.50 1.02
CA ALA A 194 4.69 19.19 0.93
C ALA A 194 4.61 20.46 0.06
N ARG A 195 3.92 20.36 -1.09
CA ARG A 195 3.71 21.50 -1.98
C ARG A 195 2.90 22.62 -1.33
N GLN A 196 1.92 22.32 -0.48
CA GLN A 196 1.18 23.30 0.30
C GLN A 196 2.06 24.06 1.29
N GLU A 197 3.11 23.42 1.77
CA GLU A 197 4.13 24.00 2.68
C GLU A 197 5.32 24.63 1.91
N GLY A 198 5.19 24.79 0.58
CA GLY A 198 6.23 25.43 -0.25
C GLY A 198 7.37 24.50 -0.68
N VAL A 199 7.28 23.20 -0.42
CA VAL A 199 8.30 22.22 -0.84
C VAL A 199 7.84 21.49 -2.10
N GLU A 200 8.52 21.73 -3.21
CA GLU A 200 8.23 21.06 -4.49
C GLU A 200 9.07 19.81 -4.66
N VAL A 201 8.42 18.64 -4.57
CA VAL A 201 9.06 17.34 -4.86
C VAL A 201 8.77 16.96 -6.31
N GLY A 202 9.77 17.12 -7.18
CA GLY A 202 9.66 16.77 -8.59
C GLY A 202 9.72 15.26 -8.83
N PHE A 203 9.17 14.80 -9.98
CA PHE A 203 9.21 13.40 -10.35
C PHE A 203 10.64 12.82 -10.38
N ARG A 204 11.59 13.56 -10.94
CA ARG A 204 12.99 13.10 -11.03
C ARG A 204 13.64 12.95 -9.67
N GLU A 205 13.37 13.86 -8.76
CA GLU A 205 13.88 13.82 -7.40
C GLU A 205 13.32 12.63 -6.64
N TYR A 206 12.01 12.45 -6.69
CA TYR A 206 11.36 11.29 -6.09
C TYR A 206 11.91 9.98 -6.67
N PHE A 207 11.99 9.87 -7.99
CA PHE A 207 12.48 8.67 -8.68
C PHE A 207 13.95 8.36 -8.36
N ARG A 208 14.78 9.38 -8.15
CA ARG A 208 16.19 9.22 -7.75
C ARG A 208 16.32 8.45 -6.44
N ALA A 209 15.43 8.66 -5.49
CA ALA A 209 15.39 7.92 -4.23
C ALA A 209 14.53 6.65 -4.34
N GLY A 210 13.37 6.74 -4.97
CA GLY A 210 12.39 5.67 -5.07
C GLY A 210 12.86 4.47 -5.88
N ALA A 211 13.56 4.69 -7.00
CA ALA A 211 13.99 3.59 -7.86
C ALA A 211 15.02 2.66 -7.18
N PRO A 212 16.14 3.14 -6.63
CA PRO A 212 17.08 2.27 -5.92
C PRO A 212 16.42 1.62 -4.69
N LEU A 213 15.60 2.36 -3.96
CA LEU A 213 14.87 1.84 -2.81
C LEU A 213 13.98 0.67 -3.20
N THR A 214 13.16 0.83 -4.25
CA THR A 214 12.25 -0.22 -4.73
C THR A 214 13.01 -1.46 -5.19
N VAL A 215 14.07 -1.29 -5.98
CA VAL A 215 14.86 -2.41 -6.48
C VAL A 215 15.53 -3.18 -5.32
N ILE A 216 16.12 -2.46 -4.37
CA ILE A 216 16.80 -3.08 -3.23
C ILE A 216 15.80 -3.79 -2.32
N THR A 217 14.69 -3.14 -1.96
CA THR A 217 13.71 -3.71 -1.02
C THR A 217 12.96 -4.89 -1.62
N ILE A 218 12.56 -4.82 -2.89
CA ILE A 218 11.94 -5.96 -3.59
C ILE A 218 12.96 -7.08 -3.79
N GLY A 219 14.20 -6.76 -4.15
CA GLY A 219 15.27 -7.75 -4.32
C GLY A 219 15.55 -8.52 -3.03
N VAL A 220 15.72 -7.81 -1.92
CA VAL A 220 15.91 -8.43 -0.59
C VAL A 220 14.70 -9.25 -0.18
N GLY A 221 13.49 -8.71 -0.36
CA GLY A 221 12.26 -9.43 -0.06
C GLY A 221 12.08 -10.71 -0.90
N ALA A 222 12.40 -10.63 -2.20
CA ALA A 222 12.38 -11.79 -3.09
C ALA A 222 13.40 -12.86 -2.68
N LEU A 223 14.61 -12.47 -2.28
CA LEU A 223 15.64 -13.40 -1.79
C LEU A 223 15.21 -14.11 -0.50
N LEU A 224 14.56 -13.39 0.41
CA LEU A 224 14.06 -13.96 1.66
C LEU A 224 12.88 -14.92 1.44
N LEU A 225 12.03 -14.67 0.43
CA LEU A 225 10.89 -15.52 0.11
C LEU A 225 11.24 -16.66 -0.87
N ALA A 226 12.40 -16.61 -1.51
CA ALA A 226 12.88 -17.69 -2.38
C ALA A 226 13.47 -18.88 -1.62
N ARG A 227 13.79 -18.68 -0.33
CA ARG A 227 14.26 -19.74 0.57
C ARG A 227 13.09 -20.57 1.11
#